data_48a5d57c89a109d5bbd62a0fcfbf56ab
#
_entry.id   48a5d57c89a109d5bbd62a0fcfbf56ab
#
_cell.length_a   1.000
_cell.length_b   1.000
_cell.length_c   1.000
_cell.angle_alpha   90.00
_cell.angle_beta   90.00
_cell.angle_gamma   90.00
#
_symmetry.space_group_name_H-M   'P 1'
#
loop_
_entity.id
_entity.type
_entity.pdbx_description
1 polymer ?
#
loop_
_entity_poly.entity_id
_entity_poly.type
_entity_poly.pdbx_seq_one_letter_code
_entity_poly.pdbx_strand_id
1 'polypeptide(L)'
;MPKGMCLKSDGFASNIYDPASDFTLHHFCAEKGIEYSDAGLPVRLDTFSAYGLAFKERKVPELEDKMVTCLERLPNGFRLGLDSGESFTARRVVLAVGITHFEHVPADLATLPPEFLTHSFRHHDLEPFRGRNVVVIGGGSSATDLAGLLHEVGADVQLISRRTALKFHGKPEVGKTRSLWQRIWRPQTGIGPGWRLRFCADAPMLFHHLPENLRLEAVRRILGPSGGWFAKDKVIGKVPLLLGCTVQRAEVENGRVRLHLRGLDGSTHDVRTEHVIAATGYKVDLNRLKFLSSEIRSQLKIVNGAPVLSSGFESSMPGLYFAGITAANSFGPVMRFAFGAGFAARTITRVVAKSVAKKSGSSSEPVRHELHEVKVPEPRQKAGAASGS
;
A
#
# COMPACT_ATOMS: atom_id res chain seq x y z
N MET A 1 -6.04 9.22 -0.77
CA MET A 1 -4.86 10.09 -0.96
C MET A 1 -5.32 11.34 -1.66
N PRO A 2 -4.80 12.54 -1.31
CA PRO A 2 -5.34 13.82 -1.81
C PRO A 2 -5.06 14.06 -3.29
N LYS A 3 -5.95 14.84 -3.90
CA LYS A 3 -5.73 15.39 -5.24
C LYS A 3 -4.44 16.20 -5.26
N GLY A 4 -3.72 16.18 -6.38
CA GLY A 4 -2.45 16.89 -6.52
C GLY A 4 -1.22 16.13 -6.03
N MET A 5 -1.38 14.97 -5.36
CA MET A 5 -0.26 14.07 -5.11
C MET A 5 0.33 13.53 -6.41
N CYS A 6 1.63 13.26 -6.35
CA CYS A 6 2.34 12.59 -7.45
C CYS A 6 2.98 11.29 -6.97
N LEU A 7 3.14 10.35 -7.88
CA LEU A 7 3.91 9.15 -7.61
C LEU A 7 5.39 9.51 -7.45
N LYS A 8 6.05 8.80 -6.56
CA LYS A 8 7.49 8.97 -6.34
C LYS A 8 8.34 8.25 -7.40
N SER A 9 7.75 7.29 -8.08
CA SER A 9 8.35 6.57 -9.20
C SER A 9 8.28 7.39 -10.48
N ASP A 10 9.31 7.27 -11.30
CA ASP A 10 9.35 7.84 -12.65
C ASP A 10 8.33 7.14 -13.57
N GLY A 11 7.98 7.75 -14.70
CA GLY A 11 6.99 7.26 -15.65
C GLY A 11 7.26 5.83 -16.10
N PHE A 12 8.53 5.53 -16.51
CA PHE A 12 8.91 4.18 -16.97
C PHE A 12 8.70 3.08 -15.91
N ALA A 13 8.72 3.45 -14.62
CA ALA A 13 8.58 2.52 -13.51
C ALA A 13 7.15 2.49 -12.91
N SER A 14 6.22 3.24 -13.50
CA SER A 14 4.84 3.39 -13.05
C SER A 14 3.83 2.64 -13.95
N ASN A 15 4.27 1.54 -14.57
CA ASN A 15 3.40 0.70 -15.37
C ASN A 15 2.73 -0.37 -14.51
N ILE A 16 1.45 -0.66 -14.80
CA ILE A 16 0.79 -1.90 -14.38
C ILE A 16 1.31 -3.02 -15.29
N TYR A 17 1.61 -4.17 -14.70
CA TYR A 17 2.18 -5.28 -15.47
C TYR A 17 1.15 -5.88 -16.42
N ASP A 18 1.51 -5.88 -17.70
CA ASP A 18 0.81 -6.53 -18.79
C ASP A 18 1.80 -7.46 -19.50
N PRO A 19 1.51 -8.77 -19.65
CA PRO A 19 2.39 -9.70 -20.36
C PRO A 19 2.71 -9.29 -21.80
N ALA A 20 1.76 -8.69 -22.50
CA ALA A 20 1.91 -8.21 -23.88
C ALA A 20 2.63 -6.86 -23.96
N SER A 21 2.65 -6.10 -22.85
CA SER A 21 3.21 -4.75 -22.77
C SER A 21 2.62 -3.78 -23.80
N ASP A 22 1.40 -4.02 -24.24
CA ASP A 22 0.71 -3.22 -25.27
C ASP A 22 -0.12 -2.06 -24.67
N PHE A 23 -0.36 -2.06 -23.33
CA PHE A 23 -1.07 -1.00 -22.65
C PHE A 23 -0.30 -0.47 -21.45
N THR A 24 0.71 0.34 -21.72
CA THR A 24 1.55 1.02 -20.71
C THR A 24 0.97 2.37 -20.31
N LEU A 25 1.48 2.98 -19.23
CA LEU A 25 1.16 4.36 -18.85
C LEU A 25 1.48 5.34 -19.99
N HIS A 26 2.57 5.13 -20.74
CA HIS A 26 2.91 5.93 -21.92
C HIS A 26 1.79 5.87 -22.99
N HIS A 27 1.34 4.67 -23.34
CA HIS A 27 0.26 4.49 -24.32
C HIS A 27 -1.02 5.17 -23.84
N PHE A 28 -1.41 5.00 -22.57
CA PHE A 28 -2.56 5.66 -21.98
C PHE A 28 -2.46 7.18 -22.05
N CYS A 29 -1.31 7.76 -21.69
CA CYS A 29 -1.10 9.19 -21.74
C CYS A 29 -1.17 9.72 -23.18
N ALA A 30 -0.58 9.02 -24.15
CA ALA A 30 -0.64 9.37 -25.56
C ALA A 30 -2.08 9.36 -26.09
N GLU A 31 -2.88 8.34 -25.77
CA GLU A 31 -4.31 8.25 -26.15
C GLU A 31 -5.15 9.39 -25.54
N LYS A 32 -4.81 9.87 -24.35
CA LYS A 32 -5.55 10.92 -23.64
C LYS A 32 -5.01 12.33 -23.85
N GLY A 33 -3.94 12.50 -24.64
CA GLY A 33 -3.27 13.78 -24.82
C GLY A 33 -2.65 14.34 -23.53
N ILE A 34 -2.27 13.45 -22.60
CA ILE A 34 -1.64 13.82 -21.33
C ILE A 34 -0.12 13.83 -21.52
N GLU A 35 0.53 14.89 -21.03
CA GLU A 35 1.98 14.99 -21.06
C GLU A 35 2.63 13.81 -20.28
N TYR A 36 3.59 13.16 -20.91
CA TYR A 36 4.31 12.02 -20.34
C TYR A 36 5.81 12.14 -20.57
N SER A 37 6.56 11.69 -19.59
CA SER A 37 8.01 11.47 -19.73
C SER A 37 8.42 10.23 -18.93
N ASP A 38 9.36 9.48 -19.45
CA ASP A 38 9.95 8.34 -18.74
C ASP A 38 10.59 8.74 -17.41
N ALA A 39 11.16 9.95 -17.33
CA ALA A 39 11.77 10.48 -16.11
C ALA A 39 11.68 12.02 -16.07
N GLY A 40 11.75 12.60 -14.86
CA GLY A 40 11.83 14.06 -14.68
C GLY A 40 10.49 14.81 -14.74
N LEU A 41 9.41 14.16 -15.17
CA LEU A 41 8.03 14.63 -15.04
C LEU A 41 7.32 13.77 -13.99
N PRO A 42 6.83 14.34 -12.90
CA PRO A 42 6.12 13.55 -11.89
C PRO A 42 4.82 12.98 -12.45
N VAL A 43 4.59 11.69 -12.26
CA VAL A 43 3.31 11.06 -12.60
C VAL A 43 2.27 11.47 -11.57
N ARG A 44 1.22 12.17 -12.00
CA ARG A 44 0.12 12.56 -11.12
C ARG A 44 -0.67 11.33 -10.67
N LEU A 45 -1.09 11.32 -9.41
CA LEU A 45 -1.91 10.24 -8.88
C LEU A 45 -3.23 10.08 -9.64
N ASP A 46 -3.86 11.19 -10.05
CA ASP A 46 -5.10 11.19 -10.83
C ASP A 46 -4.90 10.48 -12.19
N THR A 47 -3.80 10.78 -12.88
CA THR A 47 -3.42 10.13 -14.14
C THR A 47 -3.19 8.64 -13.94
N PHE A 48 -2.46 8.27 -12.88
CA PHE A 48 -2.21 6.86 -12.59
C PHE A 48 -3.48 6.10 -12.21
N SER A 49 -4.39 6.73 -11.48
CA SER A 49 -5.69 6.14 -11.13
C SER A 49 -6.56 5.93 -12.36
N ALA A 50 -6.64 6.93 -13.24
CA ALA A 50 -7.36 6.81 -14.51
C ALA A 50 -6.76 5.73 -15.43
N TYR A 51 -5.43 5.63 -15.48
CA TYR A 51 -4.75 4.53 -16.17
C TYR A 51 -5.11 3.17 -15.58
N GLY A 52 -5.16 3.05 -14.24
CA GLY A 52 -5.56 1.81 -13.55
C GLY A 52 -6.98 1.38 -13.90
N LEU A 53 -7.93 2.31 -13.96
CA LEU A 53 -9.32 2.04 -14.36
C LEU A 53 -9.40 1.60 -15.83
N ALA A 54 -8.72 2.30 -16.74
CA ALA A 54 -8.67 1.93 -18.15
C ALA A 54 -7.97 0.55 -18.36
N PHE A 55 -6.96 0.23 -17.54
CA PHE A 55 -6.32 -1.09 -17.54
C PHE A 55 -7.30 -2.18 -17.10
N LYS A 56 -8.07 -1.93 -16.02
CA LYS A 56 -9.13 -2.85 -15.56
C LYS A 56 -10.10 -3.14 -16.70
N GLU A 57 -10.65 -2.12 -17.34
CA GLU A 57 -11.64 -2.27 -18.40
C GLU A 57 -11.13 -3.06 -19.61
N ARG A 58 -9.86 -2.87 -20.01
CA ARG A 58 -9.29 -3.48 -21.21
C ARG A 58 -8.66 -4.84 -20.99
N LYS A 59 -8.03 -5.05 -19.83
CA LYS A 59 -7.18 -6.23 -19.57
C LYS A 59 -7.76 -7.20 -18.56
N VAL A 60 -8.70 -6.75 -17.73
CA VAL A 60 -9.31 -7.57 -16.68
C VAL A 60 -10.81 -7.27 -16.59
N PRO A 61 -11.57 -7.43 -17.70
CA PRO A 61 -13.00 -7.08 -17.71
C PRO A 61 -13.83 -7.93 -16.73
N GLU A 62 -13.35 -9.13 -16.37
CA GLU A 62 -14.00 -10.02 -15.41
C GLU A 62 -13.80 -9.62 -13.94
N LEU A 63 -13.08 -8.52 -13.68
CA LEU A 63 -12.90 -8.03 -12.33
C LEU A 63 -14.22 -7.55 -11.73
N GLU A 64 -14.71 -8.25 -10.72
CA GLU A 64 -15.89 -7.87 -9.97
C GLU A 64 -15.54 -6.83 -8.90
N ASP A 65 -16.36 -5.79 -8.81
CA ASP A 65 -16.25 -4.74 -7.80
C ASP A 65 -17.06 -5.13 -6.54
N LYS A 66 -16.64 -6.23 -5.91
CA LYS A 66 -17.24 -6.78 -4.70
C LYS A 66 -16.19 -6.91 -3.61
N MET A 67 -16.57 -6.64 -2.38
CA MET A 67 -15.68 -6.76 -1.24
C MET A 67 -15.76 -8.14 -0.61
N VAL A 68 -14.61 -8.79 -0.45
CA VAL A 68 -14.52 -10.04 0.34
C VAL A 68 -14.56 -9.66 1.83
N THR A 69 -15.59 -10.11 2.52
CA THR A 69 -15.83 -9.85 3.96
C THR A 69 -15.40 -11.01 4.85
N CYS A 70 -15.28 -12.21 4.27
CA CYS A 70 -14.87 -13.42 5.00
C CYS A 70 -14.05 -14.35 4.08
N LEU A 71 -12.97 -14.92 4.63
CA LEU A 71 -12.21 -16.00 4.02
C LEU A 71 -12.03 -17.11 5.06
N GLU A 72 -12.54 -18.28 4.75
CA GLU A 72 -12.50 -19.46 5.61
C GLU A 72 -11.77 -20.61 4.94
N ARG A 73 -11.13 -21.46 5.74
CA ARG A 73 -10.50 -22.69 5.28
C ARG A 73 -11.54 -23.79 5.08
N LEU A 74 -11.45 -24.52 4.00
CA LEU A 74 -12.18 -25.76 3.73
C LEU A 74 -11.19 -26.92 3.51
N PRO A 75 -11.61 -28.18 3.65
CA PRO A 75 -10.72 -29.33 3.39
C PRO A 75 -10.03 -29.29 2.02
N ASN A 76 -10.73 -28.83 0.97
CA ASN A 76 -10.23 -28.78 -0.41
C ASN A 76 -10.08 -27.37 -0.99
N GLY A 77 -9.92 -26.34 -0.16
CA GLY A 77 -9.80 -24.96 -0.63
C GLY A 77 -10.26 -23.94 0.38
N PHE A 78 -11.00 -22.96 -0.08
CA PHE A 78 -11.44 -21.80 0.70
C PHE A 78 -12.87 -21.45 0.34
N ARG A 79 -13.63 -20.92 1.33
CA ARG A 79 -14.90 -20.23 1.13
C ARG A 79 -14.64 -18.73 1.23
N LEU A 80 -15.19 -17.98 0.29
CA LEU A 80 -15.16 -16.53 0.29
C LEU A 80 -16.59 -16.02 0.43
N GLY A 81 -16.82 -15.19 1.45
CA GLY A 81 -18.07 -14.43 1.62
C GLY A 81 -17.89 -13.01 1.11
N LEU A 82 -18.91 -12.48 0.46
CA LEU A 82 -18.92 -11.14 -0.13
C LEU A 82 -19.82 -10.20 0.65
N ASP A 83 -19.64 -8.90 0.46
CA ASP A 83 -20.50 -7.86 1.04
C ASP A 83 -21.95 -7.89 0.50
N SER A 84 -22.18 -8.48 -0.67
CA SER A 84 -23.51 -8.78 -1.21
C SER A 84 -24.27 -9.88 -0.48
N GLY A 85 -23.61 -10.59 0.46
CA GLY A 85 -24.16 -11.79 1.11
C GLY A 85 -23.94 -13.09 0.32
N GLU A 86 -23.45 -13.01 -0.91
CA GLU A 86 -23.09 -14.18 -1.71
C GLU A 86 -21.83 -14.85 -1.16
N SER A 87 -21.68 -16.13 -1.45
CA SER A 87 -20.44 -16.86 -1.16
C SER A 87 -20.11 -17.85 -2.26
N PHE A 88 -18.82 -18.08 -2.44
CA PHE A 88 -18.31 -19.07 -3.39
C PHE A 88 -17.09 -19.80 -2.84
N THR A 89 -16.69 -20.87 -3.48
CA THR A 89 -15.52 -21.65 -3.09
C THR A 89 -14.42 -21.54 -4.13
N ALA A 90 -13.17 -21.51 -3.67
CA ALA A 90 -12.00 -21.48 -4.53
C ALA A 90 -10.95 -22.47 -4.02
N ARG A 91 -10.31 -23.19 -4.92
CA ARG A 91 -9.20 -24.08 -4.55
C ARG A 91 -7.95 -23.30 -4.16
N ARG A 92 -7.79 -22.10 -4.71
CA ARG A 92 -6.62 -21.21 -4.48
C ARG A 92 -7.08 -19.77 -4.39
N VAL A 93 -6.44 -19.04 -3.50
CA VAL A 93 -6.70 -17.61 -3.30
C VAL A 93 -5.37 -16.86 -3.34
N VAL A 94 -5.31 -15.79 -4.10
CA VAL A 94 -4.18 -14.85 -4.13
C VAL A 94 -4.60 -13.56 -3.46
N LEU A 95 -4.00 -13.23 -2.31
CA LEU A 95 -4.26 -12.01 -1.58
C LEU A 95 -3.33 -10.90 -2.06
N ALA A 96 -3.88 -9.93 -2.79
CA ALA A 96 -3.20 -8.73 -3.28
C ALA A 96 -3.84 -7.47 -2.68
N VAL A 97 -3.93 -7.41 -1.36
CA VAL A 97 -4.76 -6.47 -0.57
C VAL A 97 -4.24 -5.02 -0.51
N GLY A 98 -3.15 -4.71 -1.20
CA GLY A 98 -2.57 -3.37 -1.18
C GLY A 98 -2.02 -2.96 0.20
N ILE A 99 -2.08 -1.66 0.51
CA ILE A 99 -1.47 -1.08 1.72
C ILE A 99 -2.50 -0.56 2.73
N THR A 100 -3.74 -0.34 2.34
CA THR A 100 -4.75 0.40 3.14
C THR A 100 -5.11 -0.28 4.46
N HIS A 101 -5.04 -1.61 4.52
CA HIS A 101 -5.23 -2.36 5.76
C HIS A 101 -4.09 -2.16 6.78
N PHE A 102 -2.95 -1.64 6.37
CA PHE A 102 -1.71 -1.62 7.13
C PHE A 102 -1.28 -0.22 7.57
N GLU A 103 -2.23 0.73 7.61
CA GLU A 103 -1.96 2.07 8.17
C GLU A 103 -1.33 1.95 9.56
N HIS A 104 -0.26 2.72 9.81
CA HIS A 104 0.42 2.67 11.07
C HIS A 104 0.28 3.99 11.83
N VAL A 105 -0.44 3.95 12.93
CA VAL A 105 -0.51 5.05 13.90
C VAL A 105 0.33 4.65 15.11
N PRO A 106 1.33 5.46 15.52
CA PRO A 106 2.10 5.20 16.75
C PRO A 106 1.21 5.15 17.99
N ALA A 107 1.59 4.34 18.99
CA ALA A 107 0.81 4.14 20.20
C ALA A 107 0.57 5.46 20.95
N ASP A 108 1.58 6.34 20.97
CA ASP A 108 1.51 7.65 21.63
C ASP A 108 0.47 8.62 21.03
N LEU A 109 -0.01 8.33 19.81
CA LEU A 109 -1.09 9.05 19.13
C LEU A 109 -2.41 8.30 19.18
N ALA A 110 -2.39 6.99 19.32
CA ALA A 110 -3.58 6.14 19.19
C ALA A 110 -4.61 6.35 20.32
N THR A 111 -4.24 7.12 21.34
CA THR A 111 -5.13 7.54 22.42
C THR A 111 -6.07 8.71 22.04
N LEU A 112 -5.76 9.42 20.95
CA LEU A 112 -6.59 10.51 20.47
C LEU A 112 -7.87 9.99 19.81
N PRO A 113 -9.02 10.65 20.05
CA PRO A 113 -10.27 10.35 19.38
C PRO A 113 -10.17 10.54 17.84
N PRO A 114 -10.98 9.82 17.04
CA PRO A 114 -10.92 9.86 15.57
C PRO A 114 -11.19 11.25 14.96
N GLU A 115 -11.92 12.11 15.65
CA GLU A 115 -12.18 13.49 15.23
C GLU A 115 -10.94 14.39 15.28
N PHE A 116 -9.94 14.01 16.09
CA PHE A 116 -8.69 14.75 16.25
C PHE A 116 -7.49 14.10 15.56
N LEU A 117 -7.61 12.82 15.19
CA LEU A 117 -6.52 12.06 14.60
C LEU A 117 -6.99 11.26 13.39
N THR A 118 -6.32 11.45 12.27
CA THR A 118 -6.53 10.64 11.07
C THR A 118 -5.20 10.14 10.50
N HIS A 119 -5.26 9.11 9.65
CA HIS A 119 -4.10 8.69 8.87
C HIS A 119 -4.09 9.36 7.49
N SER A 120 -2.90 9.66 6.96
CA SER A 120 -2.70 10.41 5.71
C SER A 120 -3.42 9.81 4.49
N PHE A 121 -3.69 8.52 4.45
CA PHE A 121 -4.38 7.90 3.32
C PHE A 121 -5.89 8.18 3.27
N ARG A 122 -6.50 8.60 4.39
CA ARG A 122 -7.94 8.84 4.50
C ARG A 122 -8.42 10.14 3.84
N HIS A 123 -7.48 11.01 3.50
CA HIS A 123 -7.79 12.30 2.90
C HIS A 123 -7.74 12.23 1.38
N HIS A 124 -8.87 12.54 0.73
CA HIS A 124 -8.99 12.71 -0.72
C HIS A 124 -9.14 14.19 -1.07
N ASP A 125 -9.85 14.92 -0.23
CA ASP A 125 -10.03 16.35 -0.30
C ASP A 125 -9.39 17.01 0.92
N LEU A 126 -8.68 18.12 0.72
CA LEU A 126 -8.02 18.88 1.77
C LEU A 126 -8.71 20.22 2.08
N GLU A 127 -9.71 20.61 1.29
CA GLU A 127 -10.47 21.86 1.53
C GLU A 127 -11.05 21.97 2.95
N PRO A 128 -11.52 20.89 3.62
CA PRO A 128 -11.98 20.96 5.01
C PRO A 128 -10.93 21.45 6.03
N PHE A 129 -9.64 21.49 5.63
CA PHE A 129 -8.55 21.97 6.47
C PHE A 129 -8.18 23.44 6.22
N ARG A 130 -8.79 24.11 5.24
CA ARG A 130 -8.55 25.53 4.95
C ARG A 130 -8.76 26.38 6.21
N GLY A 131 -7.76 27.19 6.56
CA GLY A 131 -7.77 28.06 7.75
C GLY A 131 -7.65 27.32 9.08
N ARG A 132 -7.57 25.99 9.10
CA ARG A 132 -7.40 25.20 10.32
C ARG A 132 -5.94 25.00 10.65
N ASN A 133 -5.65 24.90 11.96
CA ASN A 133 -4.33 24.52 12.44
C ASN A 133 -4.17 22.98 12.43
N VAL A 134 -3.20 22.48 11.66
CA VAL A 134 -3.01 21.04 11.41
C VAL A 134 -1.56 20.64 11.63
N VAL A 135 -1.34 19.58 12.38
CA VAL A 135 -0.02 18.96 12.53
C VAL A 135 0.06 17.68 11.70
N VAL A 136 1.08 17.60 10.83
CA VAL A 136 1.42 16.39 10.08
C VAL A 136 2.60 15.71 10.76
N ILE A 137 2.43 14.45 11.18
CA ILE A 137 3.49 13.68 11.84
C ILE A 137 4.08 12.65 10.87
N GLY A 138 5.35 12.85 10.52
CA GLY A 138 6.08 11.94 9.63
C GLY A 138 7.24 12.61 8.93
N GLY A 139 8.03 11.84 8.18
CA GLY A 139 9.19 12.35 7.42
C GLY A 139 9.37 11.60 6.08
N GLY A 140 8.31 10.97 5.59
CA GLY A 140 8.25 10.25 4.33
C GLY A 140 7.49 11.02 3.24
N SER A 141 7.28 10.37 2.08
CA SER A 141 6.56 10.96 0.95
C SER A 141 5.18 11.47 1.35
N SER A 142 4.37 10.62 1.99
CA SER A 142 3.02 11.03 2.41
C SER A 142 3.03 12.26 3.33
N ALA A 143 4.03 12.39 4.20
CA ALA A 143 4.13 13.54 5.09
C ALA A 143 4.50 14.82 4.34
N THR A 144 5.51 14.76 3.46
CA THR A 144 5.97 15.92 2.70
C THR A 144 4.96 16.38 1.66
N ASP A 145 4.35 15.43 0.93
CA ASP A 145 3.33 15.75 -0.07
C ASP A 145 2.10 16.37 0.59
N LEU A 146 1.62 15.74 1.68
CA LEU A 146 0.44 16.21 2.39
C LEU A 146 0.66 17.59 3.03
N ALA A 147 1.82 17.80 3.69
CA ALA A 147 2.14 19.09 4.30
C ALA A 147 2.21 20.21 3.24
N GLY A 148 2.83 19.94 2.09
CA GLY A 148 2.86 20.90 0.98
C GLY A 148 1.47 21.21 0.42
N LEU A 149 0.63 20.21 0.22
CA LEU A 149 -0.74 20.36 -0.29
C LEU A 149 -1.66 21.07 0.73
N LEU A 150 -1.54 20.77 2.02
CA LEU A 150 -2.27 21.48 3.08
C LEU A 150 -1.91 22.96 3.12
N HIS A 151 -0.61 23.29 2.97
CA HIS A 151 -0.19 24.68 2.88
C HIS A 151 -0.78 25.37 1.63
N GLU A 152 -0.81 24.69 0.48
CA GLU A 152 -1.38 25.22 -0.76
C GLU A 152 -2.89 25.50 -0.67
N VAL A 153 -3.65 24.69 0.08
CA VAL A 153 -5.08 24.98 0.32
C VAL A 153 -5.31 26.02 1.43
N GLY A 154 -4.26 26.53 2.06
CA GLY A 154 -4.36 27.58 3.07
C GLY A 154 -4.61 27.09 4.50
N ALA A 155 -4.23 25.86 4.82
CA ALA A 155 -4.16 25.39 6.20
C ALA A 155 -2.94 25.99 6.92
N ASP A 156 -3.05 26.26 8.23
CA ASP A 156 -1.91 26.54 9.10
C ASP A 156 -1.28 25.21 9.50
N VAL A 157 -0.33 24.73 8.67
CA VAL A 157 0.25 23.39 8.78
C VAL A 157 1.64 23.42 9.37
N GLN A 158 1.92 22.53 10.32
CA GLN A 158 3.25 22.23 10.84
C GLN A 158 3.60 20.76 10.61
N LEU A 159 4.86 20.48 10.21
CA LEU A 159 5.36 19.11 10.03
C LEU A 159 6.33 18.75 11.17
N ILE A 160 6.00 17.66 11.87
CA ILE A 160 6.82 17.11 12.96
C ILE A 160 7.45 15.80 12.55
N SER A 161 8.76 15.66 12.74
CA SER A 161 9.48 14.43 12.41
C SER A 161 10.54 14.09 13.46
N ARG A 162 10.63 12.79 13.80
CA ARG A 162 11.72 12.26 14.65
C ARG A 162 13.10 12.31 13.98
N ARG A 163 13.16 12.58 12.66
CA ARG A 163 14.41 12.75 11.93
C ARG A 163 14.92 14.16 12.07
N THR A 164 16.23 14.32 12.11
CA THR A 164 16.91 15.62 12.15
C THR A 164 16.89 16.35 10.79
N ALA A 165 16.58 15.63 9.72
CA ALA A 165 16.46 16.21 8.38
C ALA A 165 15.44 15.44 7.54
N LEU A 166 14.69 16.15 6.71
CA LEU A 166 13.87 15.56 5.66
C LEU A 166 14.78 15.16 4.48
N LYS A 167 14.55 13.95 3.96
CA LYS A 167 15.24 13.47 2.77
C LYS A 167 14.31 13.57 1.58
N PHE A 168 14.83 14.10 0.46
CA PHE A 168 14.14 14.14 -0.82
C PHE A 168 14.96 13.39 -1.86
N HIS A 169 14.28 12.76 -2.81
CA HIS A 169 14.95 12.20 -3.98
C HIS A 169 15.50 13.34 -4.83
N GLY A 170 16.63 13.13 -5.47
CA GLY A 170 17.14 14.08 -6.46
C GLY A 170 16.22 14.11 -7.70
N LYS A 171 16.09 15.30 -8.31
CA LYS A 171 15.40 15.42 -9.61
C LYS A 171 16.14 14.59 -10.64
N PRO A 172 15.48 13.71 -11.40
CA PRO A 172 16.12 12.99 -12.49
C PRO A 172 16.69 13.96 -13.53
N GLU A 173 17.90 13.70 -13.99
CA GLU A 173 18.51 14.48 -15.08
C GLU A 173 17.90 14.05 -16.42
N VAL A 174 17.04 14.89 -16.97
CA VAL A 174 16.42 14.69 -18.29
C VAL A 174 17.35 15.22 -19.38
N GLY A 175 17.47 14.49 -20.50
CA GLY A 175 18.23 14.94 -21.66
C GLY A 175 19.74 14.80 -21.57
N LYS A 176 20.32 14.47 -20.42
CA LYS A 176 21.74 14.15 -20.30
C LYS A 176 21.97 12.67 -20.55
N THR A 177 22.69 12.35 -21.61
CA THR A 177 23.20 11.00 -21.84
C THR A 177 24.17 10.64 -20.71
N ARG A 178 23.74 9.69 -19.85
CA ARG A 178 24.61 9.19 -18.79
C ARG A 178 25.85 8.53 -19.41
N SER A 179 27.01 8.90 -18.93
CA SER A 179 28.26 8.29 -19.40
C SER A 179 28.25 6.78 -19.16
N LEU A 180 29.01 6.02 -19.93
CA LEU A 180 29.13 4.57 -19.76
C LEU A 180 29.54 4.21 -18.32
N TRP A 181 30.47 4.96 -17.73
CA TRP A 181 30.89 4.80 -16.35
C TRP A 181 29.75 5.01 -15.34
N GLN A 182 28.94 6.05 -15.52
CA GLN A 182 27.75 6.26 -14.65
C GLN A 182 26.73 5.15 -14.79
N ARG A 183 26.53 4.60 -15.99
CA ARG A 183 25.62 3.45 -16.23
C ARG A 183 26.11 2.18 -15.54
N ILE A 184 27.43 1.93 -15.55
CA ILE A 184 28.04 0.78 -14.89
C ILE A 184 28.05 0.94 -13.37
N TRP A 185 28.52 2.07 -12.84
CA TRP A 185 28.68 2.27 -11.39
C TRP A 185 27.36 2.55 -10.65
N ARG A 186 26.40 3.16 -11.30
CA ARG A 186 25.07 3.46 -10.73
C ARG A 186 23.96 3.08 -11.71
N PRO A 187 23.74 1.78 -11.97
CA PRO A 187 22.68 1.35 -12.88
C PRO A 187 21.33 1.85 -12.41
N GLN A 188 20.48 2.30 -13.34
CA GLN A 188 19.12 2.68 -13.06
C GLN A 188 18.24 1.46 -12.93
N THR A 189 17.22 1.55 -12.05
CA THR A 189 16.17 0.53 -11.89
C THR A 189 14.84 1.21 -11.62
N GLY A 190 13.74 0.48 -11.72
CA GLY A 190 12.40 1.00 -11.42
C GLY A 190 12.17 1.42 -9.96
N ILE A 191 13.12 1.16 -9.06
CA ILE A 191 13.06 1.57 -7.65
C ILE A 191 14.19 2.51 -7.23
N GLY A 192 15.00 2.94 -8.19
CA GLY A 192 16.10 3.91 -7.98
C GLY A 192 17.44 3.42 -8.49
N PRO A 193 18.48 4.29 -8.46
CA PRO A 193 19.81 3.98 -9.01
C PRO A 193 20.72 3.25 -8.02
N GLY A 194 21.59 2.39 -8.53
CA GLY A 194 22.66 1.72 -7.81
C GLY A 194 22.51 0.21 -7.68
N TRP A 195 23.63 -0.49 -7.53
CA TRP A 195 23.70 -1.95 -7.55
C TRP A 195 22.88 -2.63 -6.46
N ARG A 196 22.77 -2.04 -5.27
CA ARG A 196 21.94 -2.59 -4.19
C ARG A 196 20.47 -2.58 -4.57
N LEU A 197 19.99 -1.49 -5.19
CA LEU A 197 18.61 -1.39 -5.65
C LEU A 197 18.39 -2.28 -6.88
N ARG A 198 19.41 -2.39 -7.76
CA ARG A 198 19.36 -3.29 -8.90
C ARG A 198 19.19 -4.75 -8.46
N PHE A 199 19.97 -5.21 -7.49
CA PHE A 199 19.79 -6.55 -6.93
C PHE A 199 18.37 -6.78 -6.39
N CYS A 200 17.85 -5.81 -5.62
CA CYS A 200 16.47 -5.90 -5.08
C CYS A 200 15.39 -5.85 -6.16
N ALA A 201 15.63 -5.14 -7.27
CA ALA A 201 14.66 -4.95 -8.35
C ALA A 201 14.64 -6.13 -9.33
N ASP A 202 15.84 -6.58 -9.74
CA ASP A 202 15.98 -7.50 -10.87
C ASP A 202 16.16 -8.96 -10.43
N ALA A 203 16.53 -9.20 -9.16
CA ALA A 203 16.80 -10.52 -8.62
C ALA A 203 16.00 -10.88 -7.35
N PRO A 204 14.66 -10.71 -7.31
CA PRO A 204 13.86 -11.00 -6.12
C PRO A 204 13.92 -12.48 -5.70
N MET A 205 14.14 -13.40 -6.64
CA MET A 205 14.31 -14.82 -6.33
C MET A 205 15.64 -15.08 -5.60
N LEU A 206 16.74 -14.46 -6.00
CA LEU A 206 18.00 -14.56 -5.26
C LEU A 206 17.87 -13.91 -3.88
N PHE A 207 17.16 -12.80 -3.79
CA PHE A 207 16.84 -12.17 -2.51
C PHE A 207 16.08 -13.13 -1.58
N HIS A 208 15.13 -13.90 -2.11
CA HIS A 208 14.35 -14.89 -1.36
C HIS A 208 15.24 -15.94 -0.68
N HIS A 209 16.35 -16.33 -1.31
CA HIS A 209 17.28 -17.32 -0.77
C HIS A 209 18.31 -16.77 0.25
N LEU A 210 18.33 -15.46 0.48
CA LEU A 210 19.16 -14.88 1.55
C LEU A 210 18.67 -15.33 2.94
N PRO A 211 19.55 -15.40 3.93
CA PRO A 211 19.18 -15.60 5.33
C PRO A 211 18.09 -14.60 5.78
N GLU A 212 17.16 -15.08 6.61
CA GLU A 212 15.99 -14.28 7.04
C GLU A 212 16.38 -12.94 7.65
N ASN A 213 17.36 -12.93 8.56
CA ASN A 213 17.84 -11.72 9.20
C ASN A 213 18.35 -10.67 8.20
N LEU A 214 19.05 -11.09 7.14
CA LEU A 214 19.54 -10.19 6.09
C LEU A 214 18.38 -9.64 5.24
N ARG A 215 17.38 -10.48 4.93
CA ARG A 215 16.18 -10.06 4.21
C ARG A 215 15.40 -9.00 4.99
N LEU A 216 15.14 -9.27 6.27
CA LEU A 216 14.40 -8.37 7.14
C LEU A 216 15.12 -7.03 7.33
N GLU A 217 16.44 -7.07 7.51
CA GLU A 217 17.24 -5.85 7.63
C GLU A 217 17.28 -5.05 6.32
N ALA A 218 17.40 -5.72 5.17
CA ALA A 218 17.34 -5.07 3.87
C ALA A 218 15.97 -4.39 3.64
N VAL A 219 14.85 -5.08 3.95
CA VAL A 219 13.50 -4.53 3.83
C VAL A 219 13.31 -3.33 4.76
N ARG A 220 13.90 -3.36 5.96
CA ARG A 220 13.82 -2.27 6.93
C ARG A 220 14.60 -1.04 6.50
N ARG A 221 15.82 -1.21 5.93
CA ARG A 221 16.75 -0.10 5.61
C ARG A 221 16.64 0.42 4.19
N ILE A 222 16.36 -0.45 3.23
CA ILE A 222 16.34 -0.05 1.81
C ILE A 222 15.03 0.66 1.49
N LEU A 223 15.13 1.78 0.76
CA LEU A 223 14.00 2.64 0.38
C LEU A 223 13.20 3.11 1.61
N GLY A 224 13.92 3.60 2.61
CA GLY A 224 13.34 4.25 3.77
C GLY A 224 12.54 5.52 3.41
N PRO A 225 11.88 6.14 4.39
CA PRO A 225 11.04 7.29 4.14
C PRO A 225 11.84 8.47 3.55
N SER A 226 11.33 9.02 2.43
CA SER A 226 11.86 10.21 1.74
C SER A 226 10.77 10.81 0.87
N GLY A 227 10.73 12.13 0.72
CA GLY A 227 9.84 12.84 -0.18
C GLY A 227 10.25 12.73 -1.64
N GLY A 228 9.32 12.97 -2.55
CA GLY A 228 9.60 13.23 -3.95
C GLY A 228 10.34 14.56 -4.13
N TRP A 229 11.18 14.69 -5.14
CA TRP A 229 11.88 15.93 -5.43
C TRP A 229 10.92 17.10 -5.64
N PHE A 230 9.76 16.86 -6.25
CA PHE A 230 8.72 17.84 -6.53
C PHE A 230 8.03 18.39 -5.28
N ALA A 231 8.06 17.65 -4.16
CA ALA A 231 7.50 18.12 -2.89
C ALA A 231 8.46 19.03 -2.13
N LYS A 232 9.75 19.06 -2.49
CA LYS A 232 10.76 19.84 -1.75
C LYS A 232 10.42 21.32 -1.69
N ASP A 233 10.12 21.90 -2.85
CA ASP A 233 9.85 23.35 -2.99
C ASP A 233 8.47 23.76 -2.43
N LYS A 234 7.60 22.78 -2.17
CA LYS A 234 6.31 23.00 -1.51
C LYS A 234 6.42 23.01 0.02
N VAL A 235 7.48 22.42 0.58
CA VAL A 235 7.66 22.22 2.02
C VAL A 235 8.78 23.08 2.57
N ILE A 236 9.97 23.04 1.94
CA ILE A 236 11.14 23.74 2.47
C ILE A 236 10.96 25.25 2.33
N GLY A 237 11.07 25.96 3.45
CA GLY A 237 10.88 27.42 3.53
C GLY A 237 9.43 27.89 3.50
N LYS A 238 8.44 26.97 3.40
CA LYS A 238 7.01 27.30 3.39
C LYS A 238 6.25 26.71 4.58
N VAL A 239 6.55 25.47 4.92
CA VAL A 239 5.92 24.77 6.03
C VAL A 239 6.84 24.81 7.25
N PRO A 240 6.40 25.25 8.43
CA PRO A 240 7.16 25.13 9.68
C PRO A 240 7.53 23.68 9.97
N LEU A 241 8.82 23.44 10.22
CA LEU A 241 9.36 22.10 10.47
C LEU A 241 9.87 21.98 11.90
N LEU A 242 9.38 20.99 12.64
CA LEU A 242 9.90 20.59 13.94
C LEU A 242 10.56 19.20 13.80
N LEU A 243 11.87 19.22 13.61
CA LEU A 243 12.66 18.02 13.29
C LEU A 243 13.44 17.53 14.52
N GLY A 244 13.77 16.25 14.56
CA GLY A 244 14.45 15.63 15.68
C GLY A 244 13.56 15.46 16.92
N CYS A 245 12.23 15.57 16.78
CA CYS A 245 11.28 15.50 17.86
C CYS A 245 10.41 14.25 17.79
N THR A 246 10.20 13.61 18.93
CA THR A 246 9.33 12.44 19.10
C THR A 246 8.15 12.80 19.98
N VAL A 247 6.94 12.41 19.57
CA VAL A 247 5.75 12.53 20.42
C VAL A 247 5.91 11.57 21.59
N GLN A 248 5.75 12.06 22.80
CA GLN A 248 5.76 11.27 24.04
C GLN A 248 4.33 11.03 24.53
N ARG A 249 3.47 12.01 24.37
CA ARG A 249 2.07 11.97 24.78
C ARG A 249 1.24 12.89 23.91
N ALA A 250 0.00 12.50 23.65
CA ALA A 250 -0.99 13.32 23.00
C ALA A 250 -2.30 13.26 23.79
N GLU A 251 -2.92 14.42 24.03
CA GLU A 251 -4.17 14.52 24.77
C GLU A 251 -5.04 15.65 24.21
N VAL A 252 -6.33 15.60 24.51
CA VAL A 252 -7.29 16.65 24.11
C VAL A 252 -7.54 17.57 25.32
N GLU A 253 -7.22 18.84 25.13
CA GLU A 253 -7.49 19.92 26.11
C GLU A 253 -8.32 21.02 25.43
N ASN A 254 -9.44 21.42 26.03
CA ASN A 254 -10.29 22.51 25.54
C ASN A 254 -10.64 22.42 24.03
N GLY A 255 -10.95 21.22 23.55
CA GLY A 255 -11.31 20.99 22.15
C GLY A 255 -10.15 21.07 21.15
N ARG A 256 -8.90 21.06 21.62
CA ARG A 256 -7.69 21.02 20.81
C ARG A 256 -6.75 19.90 21.26
N VAL A 257 -5.93 19.41 20.34
CA VAL A 257 -4.88 18.44 20.66
C VAL A 257 -3.67 19.19 21.23
N ARG A 258 -3.17 18.68 22.34
CA ARG A 258 -1.85 19.04 22.86
C ARG A 258 -0.90 17.85 22.67
N LEU A 259 0.20 18.11 21.96
CA LEU A 259 1.28 17.16 21.72
C LEU A 259 2.47 17.50 22.61
N HIS A 260 2.86 16.59 23.50
CA HIS A 260 4.08 16.68 24.26
C HIS A 260 5.22 16.02 23.49
N LEU A 261 6.21 16.79 23.10
CA LEU A 261 7.31 16.38 22.26
C LEU A 261 8.62 16.38 23.05
N ARG A 262 9.49 15.44 22.71
CA ARG A 262 10.86 15.38 23.21
C ARG A 262 11.84 15.48 22.04
N GLY A 263 12.71 16.47 22.10
CA GLY A 263 13.84 16.63 21.19
C GLY A 263 14.96 15.62 21.45
N LEU A 264 15.79 15.37 20.46
CA LEU A 264 16.97 14.50 20.60
C LEU A 264 18.01 15.07 21.56
N ASP A 265 18.03 16.38 21.76
CA ASP A 265 18.83 17.13 22.74
C ASP A 265 18.28 17.07 24.16
N GLY A 266 17.14 16.37 24.35
CA GLY A 266 16.44 16.26 25.62
C GLY A 266 15.46 17.42 25.90
N SER A 267 15.38 18.43 25.02
CA SER A 267 14.40 19.52 25.15
C SER A 267 12.96 19.00 25.08
N THR A 268 12.05 19.73 25.71
CA THR A 268 10.62 19.43 25.66
C THR A 268 9.89 20.57 24.96
N HIS A 269 8.93 20.24 24.11
CA HIS A 269 8.11 21.19 23.39
C HIS A 269 6.65 20.78 23.48
N ASP A 270 5.77 21.75 23.63
CA ASP A 270 4.34 21.55 23.55
C ASP A 270 3.80 22.20 22.28
N VAL A 271 3.06 21.44 21.50
CA VAL A 271 2.39 21.92 20.28
C VAL A 271 0.89 21.73 20.44
N ARG A 272 0.12 22.79 20.17
CA ARG A 272 -1.34 22.73 20.17
C ARG A 272 -1.85 22.83 18.74
N THR A 273 -2.82 21.99 18.40
CA THR A 273 -3.40 21.93 17.06
C THR A 273 -4.87 21.53 17.12
N GLU A 274 -5.61 21.83 16.06
CA GLU A 274 -7.00 21.39 15.93
C GLU A 274 -7.11 19.96 15.39
N HIS A 275 -6.11 19.51 14.62
CA HIS A 275 -6.12 18.17 14.05
C HIS A 275 -4.71 17.64 13.83
N VAL A 276 -4.53 16.34 14.01
CA VAL A 276 -3.28 15.62 13.77
C VAL A 276 -3.47 14.65 12.62
N ILE A 277 -2.58 14.68 11.65
CA ILE A 277 -2.55 13.72 10.57
C ILE A 277 -1.30 12.84 10.71
N ALA A 278 -1.51 11.56 11.02
CA ALA A 278 -0.45 10.57 11.08
C ALA A 278 -0.02 10.17 9.66
N ALA A 279 1.07 10.74 9.18
CA ALA A 279 1.73 10.35 7.93
C ALA A 279 2.92 9.41 8.20
N THR A 280 2.69 8.44 9.08
CA THR A 280 3.69 7.56 9.69
C THR A 280 3.89 6.25 8.93
N GLY A 281 3.22 6.15 7.76
CA GLY A 281 3.37 5.06 6.82
C GLY A 281 2.58 3.80 7.18
N TYR A 282 3.06 2.66 6.69
CA TYR A 282 2.33 1.39 6.75
C TYR A 282 3.22 0.31 7.36
N LYS A 283 2.62 -0.53 8.20
CA LYS A 283 3.28 -1.68 8.81
C LYS A 283 2.43 -2.92 8.61
N VAL A 284 2.96 -3.87 7.87
CA VAL A 284 2.26 -5.13 7.62
C VAL A 284 2.01 -5.84 8.94
N ASP A 285 0.76 -6.24 9.15
CA ASP A 285 0.30 -7.07 10.25
C ASP A 285 -0.93 -7.85 9.78
N LEU A 286 -0.79 -9.15 9.57
CA LEU A 286 -1.88 -10.00 9.08
C LEU A 286 -3.08 -10.05 10.02
N ASN A 287 -2.91 -9.75 11.32
CA ASN A 287 -4.03 -9.67 12.27
C ASN A 287 -5.01 -8.52 11.95
N ARG A 288 -4.58 -7.58 11.13
CA ARG A 288 -5.42 -6.47 10.65
C ARG A 288 -6.31 -6.85 9.46
N LEU A 289 -6.05 -7.96 8.80
CA LEU A 289 -6.92 -8.51 7.75
C LEU A 289 -8.09 -9.25 8.40
N LYS A 290 -9.10 -8.48 8.82
CA LYS A 290 -10.23 -8.99 9.61
C LYS A 290 -11.11 -9.97 8.85
N PHE A 291 -11.11 -9.93 7.52
CA PHE A 291 -11.80 -10.87 6.66
C PHE A 291 -11.19 -12.29 6.68
N LEU A 292 -9.94 -12.46 7.13
CA LEU A 292 -9.37 -13.79 7.38
C LEU A 292 -9.99 -14.38 8.64
N SER A 293 -10.47 -15.64 8.59
CA SER A 293 -10.96 -16.33 9.78
C SER A 293 -9.87 -16.46 10.85
N SER A 294 -10.27 -16.61 12.10
CA SER A 294 -9.33 -16.82 13.21
C SER A 294 -8.45 -18.07 13.01
N GLU A 295 -9.04 -19.12 12.43
CA GLU A 295 -8.33 -20.35 12.08
C GLU A 295 -7.19 -20.09 11.08
N ILE A 296 -7.46 -19.37 9.97
CA ILE A 296 -6.43 -19.02 9.00
C ILE A 296 -5.33 -18.21 9.67
N ARG A 297 -5.68 -17.18 10.46
CA ARG A 297 -4.69 -16.32 11.11
C ARG A 297 -3.80 -17.08 12.09
N SER A 298 -4.35 -18.04 12.84
CA SER A 298 -3.60 -18.83 13.83
C SER A 298 -2.67 -19.87 13.21
N GLN A 299 -2.99 -20.38 12.01
CA GLN A 299 -2.20 -21.41 11.33
C GLN A 299 -1.12 -20.84 10.38
N LEU A 300 -1.20 -19.55 10.03
CA LEU A 300 -0.20 -18.93 9.19
C LEU A 300 1.14 -18.74 9.95
N LYS A 301 2.24 -19.15 9.33
CA LYS A 301 3.58 -18.79 9.79
C LYS A 301 3.85 -17.33 9.45
N ILE A 302 4.12 -16.53 10.48
CA ILE A 302 4.28 -15.07 10.37
C ILE A 302 5.64 -14.66 10.95
N VAL A 303 6.35 -13.78 10.23
CA VAL A 303 7.59 -13.14 10.69
C VAL A 303 7.47 -11.63 10.49
N ASN A 304 7.66 -10.86 11.57
CA ASN A 304 7.49 -9.40 11.56
C ASN A 304 6.14 -8.94 10.96
N GLY A 305 5.05 -9.62 11.31
CA GLY A 305 3.70 -9.30 10.87
C GLY A 305 3.34 -9.74 9.45
N ALA A 306 4.31 -10.20 8.65
CA ALA A 306 4.11 -10.67 7.28
C ALA A 306 4.15 -12.21 7.18
N PRO A 307 3.48 -12.82 6.20
CA PRO A 307 3.51 -14.26 6.02
C PRO A 307 4.88 -14.74 5.56
N VAL A 308 5.30 -15.91 6.02
CA VAL A 308 6.43 -16.64 5.45
C VAL A 308 5.96 -17.28 4.15
N LEU A 309 6.63 -16.99 3.05
CA LEU A 309 6.24 -17.45 1.71
C LEU A 309 7.29 -18.39 1.13
N SER A 310 6.83 -19.38 0.38
CA SER A 310 7.65 -20.20 -0.50
C SER A 310 8.17 -19.39 -1.69
N SER A 311 9.09 -19.96 -2.46
CA SER A 311 9.56 -19.36 -3.73
C SER A 311 8.44 -19.14 -4.76
N GLY A 312 7.27 -19.75 -4.58
CA GLY A 312 6.06 -19.59 -5.38
C GLY A 312 5.05 -18.59 -4.84
N PHE A 313 5.40 -17.80 -3.83
CA PHE A 313 4.48 -16.88 -3.12
C PHE A 313 3.38 -17.56 -2.29
N GLU A 314 3.40 -18.88 -2.16
CA GLU A 314 2.47 -19.64 -1.34
C GLU A 314 2.86 -19.53 0.14
N SER A 315 1.87 -19.32 1.00
CA SER A 315 2.06 -19.28 2.44
C SER A 315 2.26 -20.68 3.04
N SER A 316 2.39 -20.78 4.38
CA SER A 316 2.37 -22.06 5.09
C SER A 316 1.04 -22.82 4.96
N MET A 317 -0.02 -22.16 4.44
CA MET A 317 -1.32 -22.76 4.17
C MET A 317 -1.43 -23.05 2.67
N PRO A 318 -1.51 -24.34 2.25
CA PRO A 318 -1.58 -24.71 0.85
C PRO A 318 -2.78 -24.06 0.13
N GLY A 319 -2.51 -23.50 -1.06
CA GLY A 319 -3.50 -22.80 -1.87
C GLY A 319 -3.70 -21.33 -1.53
N LEU A 320 -3.06 -20.81 -0.47
CA LEU A 320 -3.15 -19.40 -0.08
C LEU A 320 -1.85 -18.66 -0.41
N TYR A 321 -1.94 -17.72 -1.35
CA TYR A 321 -0.81 -16.93 -1.86
C TYR A 321 -0.92 -15.48 -1.41
N PHE A 322 0.23 -14.81 -1.27
CA PHE A 322 0.26 -13.39 -0.93
C PHE A 322 1.15 -12.63 -1.90
N ALA A 323 0.65 -11.48 -2.40
CA ALA A 323 1.38 -10.59 -3.30
C ALA A 323 1.46 -9.15 -2.75
N GLY A 324 2.30 -8.32 -3.37
CA GLY A 324 2.49 -6.93 -2.97
C GLY A 324 3.26 -6.78 -1.67
N ILE A 325 2.91 -5.79 -0.86
CA ILE A 325 3.66 -5.42 0.35
C ILE A 325 3.83 -6.58 1.35
N THR A 326 2.87 -7.49 1.43
CA THR A 326 2.92 -8.67 2.31
C THR A 326 4.03 -9.66 1.93
N ALA A 327 4.47 -9.64 0.67
CA ALA A 327 5.56 -10.48 0.16
C ALA A 327 6.95 -9.83 0.30
N ALA A 328 7.04 -8.60 0.81
CA ALA A 328 8.32 -7.88 0.86
C ALA A 328 9.37 -8.57 1.73
N ASN A 329 9.00 -9.16 2.86
CA ASN A 329 9.94 -9.89 3.74
C ASN A 329 10.54 -11.14 3.07
N SER A 330 9.85 -11.70 2.06
CA SER A 330 10.31 -12.87 1.32
C SER A 330 11.09 -12.52 0.05
N PHE A 331 10.67 -11.49 -0.71
CA PHE A 331 11.20 -11.19 -2.05
C PHE A 331 11.83 -9.80 -2.18
N GLY A 332 11.95 -9.08 -1.07
CA GLY A 332 12.64 -7.79 -1.04
C GLY A 332 11.73 -6.57 -1.18
N PRO A 333 12.34 -5.38 -0.99
CA PRO A 333 11.61 -4.12 -0.95
C PRO A 333 10.90 -3.76 -2.26
N VAL A 334 11.26 -4.39 -3.40
CA VAL A 334 10.60 -4.18 -4.70
C VAL A 334 9.12 -4.56 -4.66
N MET A 335 8.72 -5.50 -3.81
CA MET A 335 7.33 -5.92 -3.62
C MET A 335 6.41 -4.82 -3.05
N ARG A 336 6.97 -3.72 -2.58
CA ARG A 336 6.22 -2.55 -2.11
C ARG A 336 5.81 -1.57 -3.22
N PHE A 337 6.22 -1.83 -4.46
CA PHE A 337 6.06 -0.94 -5.60
C PHE A 337 5.36 -1.67 -6.77
N ALA A 338 4.67 -0.90 -7.61
CA ALA A 338 4.05 -1.42 -8.84
C ALA A 338 5.08 -2.15 -9.73
N PHE A 339 6.32 -1.67 -9.76
CA PHE A 339 7.41 -2.28 -10.50
C PHE A 339 7.65 -3.77 -10.15
N GLY A 340 7.41 -4.17 -8.90
CA GLY A 340 7.54 -5.57 -8.45
C GLY A 340 6.38 -6.48 -8.86
N ALA A 341 5.25 -5.92 -9.31
CA ALA A 341 4.05 -6.69 -9.62
C ALA A 341 4.27 -7.70 -10.74
N GLY A 342 5.08 -7.35 -11.75
CA GLY A 342 5.38 -8.23 -12.87
C GLY A 342 6.11 -9.51 -12.47
N PHE A 343 7.04 -9.44 -11.52
CA PHE A 343 7.69 -10.64 -10.99
C PHE A 343 6.71 -11.52 -10.21
N ALA A 344 5.91 -10.92 -9.33
CA ALA A 344 4.91 -11.65 -8.54
C ALA A 344 3.87 -12.32 -9.45
N ALA A 345 3.29 -11.59 -10.40
CA ALA A 345 2.30 -12.11 -11.33
C ALA A 345 2.82 -13.30 -12.13
N ARG A 346 3.99 -13.17 -12.80
CA ARG A 346 4.59 -14.26 -13.57
C ARG A 346 4.88 -15.49 -12.72
N THR A 347 5.38 -15.29 -11.50
CA THR A 347 5.77 -16.40 -10.62
C THR A 347 4.54 -17.15 -10.11
N ILE A 348 3.55 -16.44 -9.58
CA ILE A 348 2.30 -17.02 -9.07
C ILE A 348 1.56 -17.76 -10.19
N THR A 349 1.36 -17.12 -11.34
CA THR A 349 0.67 -17.72 -12.49
C THR A 349 1.34 -19.02 -12.92
N ARG A 350 2.68 -19.04 -13.04
CA ARG A 350 3.44 -20.24 -13.40
C ARG A 350 3.24 -21.38 -12.40
N VAL A 351 3.27 -21.09 -11.10
CA VAL A 351 3.10 -22.09 -10.05
C VAL A 351 1.68 -22.61 -10.02
N VAL A 352 0.69 -21.74 -10.11
CA VAL A 352 -0.73 -22.11 -10.14
C VAL A 352 -1.03 -22.94 -11.37
N ALA A 353 -0.60 -22.54 -12.57
CA ALA A 353 -0.82 -23.29 -13.81
C ALA A 353 -0.21 -24.70 -13.75
N LYS A 354 1.05 -24.83 -13.29
CA LYS A 354 1.68 -26.15 -13.11
C LYS A 354 0.92 -27.05 -12.16
N SER A 355 0.38 -26.51 -11.08
CA SER A 355 -0.37 -27.29 -10.09
C SER A 355 -1.77 -27.68 -10.56
N VAL A 356 -2.36 -26.95 -11.52
CA VAL A 356 -3.60 -27.33 -12.21
C VAL A 356 -3.32 -28.46 -13.19
N ALA A 357 -2.31 -28.31 -14.05
CA ALA A 357 -1.94 -29.31 -15.03
C ALA A 357 -1.58 -30.67 -14.40
N LYS A 358 -0.90 -30.68 -13.25
CA LYS A 358 -0.55 -31.92 -12.53
C LYS A 358 -1.78 -32.67 -12.01
N LYS A 359 -2.87 -31.94 -11.65
CA LYS A 359 -4.12 -32.55 -11.17
C LYS A 359 -5.02 -33.04 -12.32
N SER A 360 -5.07 -32.33 -13.45
CA SER A 360 -5.84 -32.77 -14.62
C SER A 360 -5.26 -34.01 -15.31
N GLY A 361 -3.95 -34.26 -15.17
CA GLY A 361 -3.32 -35.54 -15.60
C GLY A 361 -3.60 -36.71 -14.66
N SER A 362 -4.22 -36.50 -13.51
CA SER A 362 -4.50 -37.53 -12.47
C SER A 362 -6.00 -37.83 -12.28
N SER A 363 -6.91 -37.10 -12.91
CA SER A 363 -8.36 -37.32 -12.79
C SER A 363 -9.09 -36.80 -14.02
N SER A 364 -9.64 -37.71 -14.80
CA SER A 364 -10.57 -37.44 -15.91
C SER A 364 -12.01 -37.30 -15.37
N GLU A 365 -12.32 -36.25 -14.67
CA GLU A 365 -13.71 -35.84 -14.40
C GLU A 365 -13.88 -34.35 -14.64
N PRO A 366 -14.89 -33.93 -15.46
CA PRO A 366 -15.17 -32.52 -15.69
C PRO A 366 -15.81 -31.90 -14.47
N VAL A 367 -15.25 -30.76 -14.03
CA VAL A 367 -15.81 -29.95 -12.93
C VAL A 367 -17.08 -29.26 -13.44
N ARG A 368 -18.25 -29.68 -12.96
CA ARG A 368 -19.50 -28.94 -13.09
C ARG A 368 -19.47 -27.78 -12.07
N HIS A 369 -19.69 -26.57 -12.56
CA HIS A 369 -20.02 -25.42 -11.72
C HIS A 369 -21.47 -25.57 -11.25
N GLU A 370 -21.69 -26.03 -10.02
CA GLU A 370 -22.98 -25.91 -9.36
C GLU A 370 -23.02 -24.58 -8.58
N LEU A 371 -23.80 -23.66 -9.08
CA LEU A 371 -24.25 -22.47 -8.33
C LEU A 371 -25.35 -22.96 -7.38
N HIS A 372 -25.04 -23.08 -6.10
CA HIS A 372 -26.07 -23.32 -5.08
C HIS A 372 -26.67 -21.97 -4.66
N GLU A 373 -27.90 -21.72 -5.11
CA GLU A 373 -28.75 -20.70 -4.51
C GLU A 373 -29.10 -21.10 -3.07
N VAL A 374 -28.63 -20.34 -2.11
CA VAL A 374 -29.06 -20.47 -0.73
C VAL A 374 -30.43 -19.78 -0.58
N LYS A 375 -31.48 -20.55 -0.46
CA LYS A 375 -32.81 -20.02 -0.06
C LYS A 375 -32.71 -19.36 1.30
N VAL A 376 -32.95 -18.05 1.32
CA VAL A 376 -33.11 -17.28 2.55
C VAL A 376 -34.41 -17.75 3.23
N PRO A 377 -34.42 -18.11 4.54
CA PRO A 377 -35.68 -18.43 5.24
C PRO A 377 -36.53 -17.18 5.36
N GLU A 378 -37.83 -17.30 5.00
CA GLU A 378 -38.83 -16.24 5.14
C GLU A 378 -38.94 -15.76 6.60
N PRO A 379 -39.15 -14.46 6.83
CA PRO A 379 -39.34 -13.92 8.17
C PRO A 379 -40.69 -14.41 8.71
N ARG A 380 -40.67 -15.06 9.88
CA ARG A 380 -41.86 -15.46 10.62
C ARG A 380 -42.79 -14.25 10.85
N GLN A 381 -43.97 -14.29 10.26
CA GLN A 381 -45.06 -13.36 10.57
C GLN A 381 -45.39 -13.44 12.06
N LYS A 382 -45.29 -12.32 12.76
CA LYS A 382 -45.82 -12.18 14.12
C LYS A 382 -47.35 -12.28 14.06
N ALA A 383 -47.90 -13.32 14.69
CA ALA A 383 -49.31 -13.45 14.92
C ALA A 383 -49.82 -12.24 15.70
N GLY A 384 -50.83 -11.58 15.15
CA GLY A 384 -51.50 -10.45 15.79
C GLY A 384 -52.23 -10.91 17.02
N ALA A 385 -52.06 -10.19 18.12
CA ALA A 385 -52.92 -10.29 19.29
C ALA A 385 -54.20 -9.51 19.01
N ALA A 386 -55.33 -10.24 18.97
CA ALA A 386 -56.64 -9.68 18.93
C ALA A 386 -56.95 -9.04 20.29
N SER A 387 -57.34 -7.77 20.26
CA SER A 387 -58.04 -7.10 21.37
C SER A 387 -59.48 -7.48 21.37
N GLY A 388 -59.96 -8.02 22.47
CA GLY A 388 -61.37 -8.22 22.78
C GLY A 388 -61.75 -7.41 24.02
N SER A 389 -62.73 -6.55 23.84
CA SER A 389 -63.63 -5.85 24.81
C SER A 389 -62.96 -5.14 25.95
#